data_8332f9106af52135c00e3c9063d84f2d
#
_entry.id   8332f9106af52135c00e3c9063d84f2d
#
_cell.length_a   1.000
_cell.length_b   1.000
_cell.length_c   1.000
_cell.angle_alpha   90.00
_cell.angle_beta   90.00
_cell.angle_gamma   90.00
#
_symmetry.space_group_name_H-M   'P 1'
#
loop_
_entity.id
_entity.type
_entity.pdbx_description
1 polymer ?
#
loop_
_entity_poly.entity_id
_entity_poly.type
_entity_poly.pdbx_seq_one_letter_code
_entity_poly.pdbx_strand_id
1 'polypeptide(L)'
;MIRVYFKRQISVRKIQSLEELETLEGVIWVDLQDPSKEEIIQVEENFDLKFQSRQQQLEIESSSRYFETDDEIIANSNFLQFDKSGTNFLSHAVSFILQDDILFTYRDANLSSFQDCVRVIKASGKSFHTGKQIIATLLETGVDNDADLLESLARQVSSLGREIAIDRKPDENLIFQINRLQELTMSLRQNSVDKQRVLSAILKSREFEGEDYERLRIVIKDISSLIDHTNFNFERLEYFQNTFMSLVNIEQNQIIKIFTVASVIFMPPTLIASIYGMNFRGSTPHFDWDYGFAFSIGLMVLSSITTLLFFKRRNWL
;
A
#
# COMPACT_ATOMS: atom_id res chain seq x y z
N MET A 1 -10.80 4.91 -27.49
CA MET A 1 -12.26 5.21 -27.36
C MET A 1 -12.43 6.65 -26.90
N ILE A 2 -13.13 7.47 -27.65
CA ILE A 2 -13.41 8.87 -27.36
C ILE A 2 -14.84 9.03 -26.83
N ARG A 3 -15.01 9.77 -25.73
CA ARG A 3 -16.32 10.16 -25.20
C ARG A 3 -16.40 11.69 -25.14
N VAL A 4 -17.47 12.25 -25.66
CA VAL A 4 -17.68 13.69 -25.69
C VAL A 4 -18.91 14.04 -24.87
N TYR A 5 -18.77 15.06 -24.00
CA TYR A 5 -19.79 15.54 -23.08
C TYR A 5 -20.15 16.98 -23.42
N PHE A 6 -21.46 17.28 -23.47
CA PHE A 6 -21.98 18.57 -23.91
C PHE A 6 -22.67 19.34 -22.77
N LYS A 7 -22.69 20.68 -22.89
CA LYS A 7 -23.47 21.59 -22.03
C LYS A 7 -24.95 21.20 -22.02
N ARG A 8 -25.65 21.39 -20.89
CA ARG A 8 -27.13 21.33 -20.72
C ARG A 8 -27.81 19.96 -20.77
N GLN A 9 -27.39 19.05 -21.57
CA GLN A 9 -27.79 17.66 -21.50
C GLN A 9 -26.52 16.86 -21.63
N ILE A 10 -26.12 16.17 -20.56
CA ILE A 10 -24.93 15.34 -20.62
C ILE A 10 -25.27 14.13 -21.47
N SER A 11 -25.36 14.38 -22.76
CA SER A 11 -25.37 13.32 -23.75
C SER A 11 -23.93 12.88 -23.94
N VAL A 12 -23.61 11.68 -23.47
CA VAL A 12 -22.34 11.03 -23.74
C VAL A 12 -22.43 10.42 -25.12
N ARG A 13 -21.67 10.92 -26.08
CA ARG A 13 -21.49 10.26 -27.35
C ARG A 13 -20.17 9.49 -27.31
N LYS A 14 -20.23 8.20 -27.53
CA LYS A 14 -19.06 7.39 -27.86
C LYS A 14 -18.86 7.51 -29.35
N ILE A 15 -17.74 8.04 -29.76
CA ILE A 15 -17.42 8.25 -31.17
C ILE A 15 -16.15 7.47 -31.51
N GLN A 16 -16.05 7.03 -32.76
CA GLN A 16 -14.84 6.43 -33.32
C GLN A 16 -13.95 7.46 -33.98
N SER A 17 -14.54 8.57 -34.47
CA SER A 17 -13.87 9.72 -35.06
C SER A 17 -14.59 11.00 -34.69
N LEU A 18 -13.85 12.12 -34.55
CA LEU A 18 -14.45 13.45 -34.33
C LEU A 18 -15.28 13.92 -35.53
N GLU A 19 -15.05 13.38 -36.72
CA GLU A 19 -15.86 13.65 -37.92
C GLU A 19 -17.33 13.22 -37.77
N GLU A 20 -17.62 12.31 -36.81
CA GLU A 20 -19.00 11.90 -36.49
C GLU A 20 -19.79 13.02 -35.77
N LEU A 21 -19.11 14.07 -35.28
CA LEU A 21 -19.75 15.23 -34.64
C LEU A 21 -20.13 16.25 -35.67
N GLU A 22 -21.44 16.48 -35.81
CA GLU A 22 -21.97 17.55 -36.72
C GLU A 22 -21.54 18.92 -36.27
N THR A 23 -21.31 19.16 -34.98
CA THR A 23 -20.86 20.42 -34.41
C THR A 23 -20.09 20.18 -33.10
N LEU A 24 -19.07 20.98 -32.83
CA LEU A 24 -18.31 21.04 -31.57
C LEU A 24 -18.91 22.06 -30.58
N GLU A 25 -19.99 22.74 -30.94
CA GLU A 25 -20.64 23.70 -30.06
C GLU A 25 -21.19 23.04 -28.79
N GLY A 26 -20.83 23.62 -27.65
CA GLY A 26 -21.30 23.15 -26.34
C GLY A 26 -20.56 21.94 -25.77
N VAL A 27 -19.45 21.50 -26.38
CA VAL A 27 -18.55 20.51 -25.78
C VAL A 27 -17.89 21.12 -24.54
N ILE A 28 -17.86 20.39 -23.45
CA ILE A 28 -17.20 20.78 -22.18
C ILE A 28 -16.15 19.78 -21.71
N TRP A 29 -16.22 18.54 -22.19
CA TRP A 29 -15.27 17.50 -21.81
C TRP A 29 -15.11 16.45 -22.91
N VAL A 30 -13.86 16.15 -23.25
CA VAL A 30 -13.46 15.08 -24.16
C VAL A 30 -12.60 14.09 -23.39
N ASP A 31 -13.11 12.86 -23.19
CA ASP A 31 -12.41 11.80 -22.42
C ASP A 31 -11.87 10.73 -23.38
N LEU A 32 -10.55 10.60 -23.45
CA LEU A 32 -9.82 9.60 -24.20
C LEU A 32 -9.44 8.45 -23.26
N GLN A 33 -10.16 7.35 -23.35
CA GLN A 33 -9.86 6.14 -22.60
C GLN A 33 -9.20 5.11 -23.51
N ASP A 34 -7.95 4.73 -23.20
CA ASP A 34 -7.15 3.76 -23.97
C ASP A 34 -7.28 4.04 -25.49
N PRO A 35 -6.95 5.28 -25.92
CA PRO A 35 -7.12 5.70 -27.31
C PRO A 35 -6.04 5.05 -28.20
N SER A 36 -6.38 4.88 -29.49
CA SER A 36 -5.40 4.58 -30.51
C SER A 36 -4.56 5.81 -30.86
N LYS A 37 -3.42 5.60 -31.52
CA LYS A 37 -2.59 6.73 -31.97
C LYS A 37 -3.34 7.67 -32.90
N GLU A 38 -4.17 7.11 -33.76
CA GLU A 38 -5.00 7.84 -34.70
C GLU A 38 -6.05 8.71 -33.97
N GLU A 39 -6.69 8.17 -32.92
CA GLU A 39 -7.63 8.90 -32.09
C GLU A 39 -6.95 10.08 -31.35
N ILE A 40 -5.69 9.91 -30.90
CA ILE A 40 -4.92 10.99 -30.26
C ILE A 40 -4.65 12.11 -31.29
N ILE A 41 -4.09 11.75 -32.46
CA ILE A 41 -3.75 12.70 -33.52
C ILE A 41 -4.97 13.50 -33.96
N GLN A 42 -6.11 12.83 -34.13
CA GLN A 42 -7.35 13.51 -34.50
C GLN A 42 -7.77 14.58 -33.48
N VAL A 43 -7.65 14.31 -32.18
CA VAL A 43 -7.99 15.28 -31.13
C VAL A 43 -6.97 16.42 -31.13
N GLU A 44 -5.67 16.11 -31.25
CA GLU A 44 -4.60 17.09 -31.28
C GLU A 44 -4.76 18.07 -32.48
N GLU A 45 -5.05 17.54 -33.67
CA GLU A 45 -5.23 18.37 -34.87
C GLU A 45 -6.52 19.22 -34.86
N ASN A 46 -7.63 18.68 -34.34
CA ASN A 46 -8.92 19.40 -34.34
C ASN A 46 -9.00 20.50 -33.28
N PHE A 47 -8.26 20.38 -32.17
CA PHE A 47 -8.30 21.33 -31.06
C PHE A 47 -6.99 22.10 -30.86
N ASP A 48 -6.01 21.93 -31.76
CA ASP A 48 -4.67 22.54 -31.68
C ASP A 48 -4.02 22.40 -30.30
N LEU A 49 -4.02 21.17 -29.77
CA LEU A 49 -3.44 20.82 -28.49
C LEU A 49 -2.45 19.67 -28.64
N LYS A 50 -1.64 19.41 -27.61
CA LYS A 50 -0.69 18.29 -27.62
C LYS A 50 -0.68 17.56 -26.29
N PHE A 51 -1.00 16.24 -26.34
CA PHE A 51 -0.88 15.41 -25.17
C PHE A 51 0.59 15.11 -24.83
N GLN A 52 0.91 15.14 -23.57
CA GLN A 52 2.23 14.73 -23.10
C GLN A 52 2.46 13.23 -23.33
N SER A 53 3.68 12.88 -23.69
CA SER A 53 4.07 11.46 -23.84
C SER A 53 3.95 10.74 -22.51
N ARG A 54 3.72 9.41 -22.55
CA ARG A 54 3.63 8.57 -21.33
C ARG A 54 4.86 8.72 -20.42
N GLN A 55 6.03 8.95 -20.98
CA GLN A 55 7.24 9.18 -20.22
C GLN A 55 7.17 10.48 -19.41
N GLN A 56 6.72 11.57 -20.02
CA GLN A 56 6.52 12.87 -19.37
C GLN A 56 5.42 12.81 -18.28
N GLN A 57 4.36 12.05 -18.51
CA GLN A 57 3.28 11.87 -17.53
C GLN A 57 3.75 11.14 -16.25
N LEU A 58 4.78 10.30 -16.34
CA LEU A 58 5.35 9.53 -15.23
C LEU A 58 6.48 10.23 -14.49
N GLU A 59 6.97 11.36 -15.02
CA GLU A 59 8.01 12.14 -14.36
C GLU A 59 7.54 12.68 -13.00
N ILE A 60 8.47 12.69 -12.03
CA ILE A 60 8.18 13.11 -10.64
C ILE A 60 8.35 14.63 -10.48
N GLU A 61 9.00 15.29 -11.43
CA GLU A 61 9.28 16.73 -11.37
C GLU A 61 8.00 17.55 -11.40
N SER A 62 7.95 18.61 -10.58
CA SER A 62 6.77 19.47 -10.47
C SER A 62 6.41 20.15 -11.79
N SER A 63 7.42 20.45 -12.62
CA SER A 63 7.25 21.03 -13.96
C SER A 63 6.55 20.10 -14.95
N SER A 64 6.70 18.80 -14.79
CA SER A 64 6.04 17.80 -15.62
C SER A 64 4.63 17.45 -15.12
N ARG A 65 4.31 17.77 -13.86
CA ARG A 65 3.00 17.53 -13.25
C ARG A 65 1.99 18.65 -13.47
N TYR A 66 2.47 19.88 -13.63
CA TYR A 66 1.62 21.04 -13.86
C TYR A 66 2.37 22.06 -14.72
N PHE A 67 1.75 22.49 -15.79
CA PHE A 67 2.21 23.53 -16.71
C PHE A 67 1.05 24.41 -17.11
N GLU A 68 1.23 25.72 -17.09
CA GLU A 68 0.23 26.71 -17.44
C GLU A 68 0.82 27.72 -18.40
N THR A 69 0.10 27.99 -19.47
CA THR A 69 0.33 29.10 -20.42
C THR A 69 -0.85 30.05 -20.39
N ASP A 70 -0.81 31.07 -21.22
CA ASP A 70 -1.95 32.00 -21.35
C ASP A 70 -3.19 31.33 -21.96
N ASP A 71 -3.03 30.22 -22.71
CA ASP A 71 -4.08 29.56 -23.47
C ASP A 71 -4.52 28.21 -22.90
N GLU A 72 -3.65 27.52 -22.14
CA GLU A 72 -3.93 26.16 -21.66
C GLU A 72 -3.33 25.87 -20.28
N ILE A 73 -3.99 24.97 -19.55
CA ILE A 73 -3.48 24.37 -18.33
C ILE A 73 -3.33 22.88 -18.57
N ILE A 74 -2.12 22.34 -18.35
CA ILE A 74 -1.82 20.92 -18.41
C ILE A 74 -1.53 20.44 -16.98
N ALA A 75 -2.24 19.40 -16.55
CA ALA A 75 -2.02 18.76 -15.25
C ALA A 75 -1.97 17.24 -15.39
N ASN A 76 -1.05 16.59 -14.68
CA ASN A 76 -0.93 15.13 -14.64
C ASN A 76 -1.08 14.65 -13.22
N SER A 77 -1.99 13.71 -13.00
CA SER A 77 -2.23 13.11 -11.69
C SER A 77 -2.37 11.60 -11.80
N ASN A 78 -1.93 10.90 -10.78
CA ASN A 78 -2.09 9.46 -10.71
C ASN A 78 -3.39 9.08 -9.99
N PHE A 79 -4.02 8.00 -10.46
CA PHE A 79 -5.20 7.40 -9.86
C PHE A 79 -4.91 5.95 -9.53
N LEU A 80 -5.23 5.55 -8.31
CA LEU A 80 -5.03 4.18 -7.86
C LEU A 80 -6.29 3.35 -8.06
N GLN A 81 -6.07 2.09 -8.40
CA GLN A 81 -7.10 1.08 -8.49
C GLN A 81 -6.54 -0.25 -8.02
N PHE A 82 -7.35 -1.09 -7.35
CA PHE A 82 -6.94 -2.46 -7.10
C PHE A 82 -6.72 -3.23 -8.40
N ASP A 83 -5.72 -4.07 -8.41
CA ASP A 83 -5.53 -5.07 -9.46
C ASP A 83 -6.72 -6.06 -9.50
N LYS A 84 -6.78 -6.91 -10.53
CA LYS A 84 -7.86 -7.90 -10.68
C LYS A 84 -7.92 -8.92 -9.54
N SER A 85 -6.83 -9.11 -8.80
CA SER A 85 -6.75 -10.01 -7.65
C SER A 85 -7.19 -9.33 -6.35
N GLY A 86 -7.33 -8.01 -6.33
CA GLY A 86 -7.60 -7.21 -5.13
C GLY A 86 -6.44 -7.19 -4.14
N THR A 87 -5.23 -7.54 -4.60
CA THR A 87 -4.06 -7.68 -3.72
C THR A 87 -3.14 -6.48 -3.74
N ASN A 88 -3.00 -5.79 -4.89
CA ASN A 88 -2.07 -4.68 -5.06
C ASN A 88 -2.77 -3.47 -5.68
N PHE A 89 -2.15 -2.29 -5.54
CA PHE A 89 -2.56 -1.12 -6.28
C PHE A 89 -1.85 -1.03 -7.62
N LEU A 90 -2.63 -0.72 -8.66
CA LEU A 90 -2.13 -0.26 -9.94
C LEU A 90 -2.29 1.26 -10.00
N SER A 91 -1.23 1.95 -10.40
CA SER A 91 -1.22 3.40 -10.58
C SER A 91 -1.39 3.72 -12.05
N HIS A 92 -2.40 4.52 -12.37
CA HIS A 92 -2.73 4.95 -13.71
C HIS A 92 -2.53 6.46 -13.82
N ALA A 93 -1.67 6.89 -14.73
CA ALA A 93 -1.48 8.30 -15.03
C ALA A 93 -2.66 8.83 -15.84
N VAL A 94 -3.16 9.99 -15.45
CA VAL A 94 -4.20 10.75 -16.15
C VAL A 94 -3.66 12.12 -16.49
N SER A 95 -3.71 12.47 -17.75
CA SER A 95 -3.41 13.82 -18.23
C SER A 95 -4.70 14.63 -18.38
N PHE A 96 -4.69 15.83 -17.87
CA PHE A 96 -5.75 16.83 -17.99
C PHE A 96 -5.20 18.01 -18.78
N ILE A 97 -5.90 18.42 -19.82
CA ILE A 97 -5.64 19.66 -20.56
C ILE A 97 -6.92 20.48 -20.49
N LEU A 98 -6.84 21.68 -19.96
CA LEU A 98 -7.94 22.63 -19.94
C LEU A 98 -7.59 23.75 -20.90
N GLN A 99 -8.38 23.91 -21.96
CA GLN A 99 -8.24 24.90 -23.02
C GLN A 99 -9.62 25.41 -23.42
N ASP A 100 -9.82 26.72 -23.54
CA ASP A 100 -11.09 27.34 -23.95
C ASP A 100 -12.33 26.84 -23.18
N ASP A 101 -12.20 26.65 -21.86
CA ASP A 101 -13.24 26.07 -21.00
C ASP A 101 -13.63 24.61 -21.33
N ILE A 102 -12.89 23.94 -22.20
CA ILE A 102 -13.05 22.50 -22.51
C ILE A 102 -11.98 21.71 -21.77
N LEU A 103 -12.38 20.65 -21.09
CA LEU A 103 -11.46 19.69 -20.48
C LEU A 103 -11.19 18.54 -21.45
N PHE A 104 -9.93 18.24 -21.66
CA PHE A 104 -9.48 17.01 -22.33
C PHE A 104 -8.83 16.11 -21.30
N THR A 105 -9.21 14.84 -21.29
CA THR A 105 -8.57 13.85 -20.41
C THR A 105 -8.05 12.67 -21.22
N TYR A 106 -6.82 12.24 -20.90
CA TYR A 106 -6.20 11.08 -21.48
C TYR A 106 -5.80 10.10 -20.38
N ARG A 107 -6.26 8.86 -20.49
CA ARG A 107 -6.01 7.76 -19.52
C ARG A 107 -5.95 6.40 -20.20
N ASP A 108 -5.16 5.48 -19.63
CA ASP A 108 -4.95 4.12 -20.15
C ASP A 108 -5.91 3.09 -19.55
N ALA A 109 -6.69 3.45 -18.54
CA ALA A 109 -7.55 2.52 -17.81
C ALA A 109 -8.98 3.04 -17.61
N ASN A 110 -9.88 2.11 -17.31
CA ASN A 110 -11.24 2.43 -16.90
C ASN A 110 -11.29 2.63 -15.38
N LEU A 111 -11.17 3.88 -14.95
CA LEU A 111 -11.09 4.27 -13.53
C LEU A 111 -12.48 4.46 -12.91
N SER A 112 -12.67 3.96 -11.68
CA SER A 112 -13.91 4.12 -10.91
C SER A 112 -14.26 5.59 -10.67
N SER A 113 -13.28 6.42 -10.32
CA SER A 113 -13.45 7.86 -10.10
C SER A 113 -14.05 8.60 -11.31
N PHE A 114 -13.71 8.17 -12.54
CA PHE A 114 -14.33 8.73 -13.76
C PHE A 114 -15.79 8.31 -13.92
N GLN A 115 -16.12 7.06 -13.56
CA GLN A 115 -17.51 6.59 -13.58
C GLN A 115 -18.34 7.32 -12.51
N ASP A 116 -17.78 7.54 -11.34
CA ASP A 116 -18.41 8.23 -10.23
C ASP A 116 -18.57 9.72 -10.56
N CYS A 117 -17.58 10.38 -11.16
CA CYS A 117 -17.71 11.73 -11.70
C CYS A 117 -18.90 11.84 -12.67
N VAL A 118 -19.00 10.94 -13.65
CA VAL A 118 -20.13 10.92 -14.59
C VAL A 118 -21.47 10.70 -13.87
N ARG A 119 -21.47 9.89 -12.81
CA ARG A 119 -22.68 9.66 -11.99
C ARG A 119 -23.08 10.92 -11.22
N VAL A 120 -22.11 11.58 -10.59
CA VAL A 120 -22.32 12.86 -9.88
C VAL A 120 -22.87 13.94 -10.82
N ILE A 121 -22.24 14.09 -11.99
CA ILE A 121 -22.66 15.05 -13.01
C ILE A 121 -24.13 14.79 -13.43
N LYS A 122 -24.50 13.52 -13.67
CA LYS A 122 -25.87 13.15 -14.06
C LYS A 122 -26.89 13.33 -12.94
N ALA A 123 -26.49 13.09 -11.70
CA ALA A 123 -27.37 13.12 -10.52
C ALA A 123 -27.61 14.54 -9.98
N SER A 124 -26.64 15.46 -10.18
CA SER A 124 -26.63 16.76 -9.53
C SER A 124 -27.74 17.72 -10.00
N GLY A 125 -28.39 17.47 -11.15
CA GLY A 125 -29.36 18.37 -11.73
C GLY A 125 -28.80 19.78 -12.04
N LYS A 126 -27.57 20.07 -11.64
CA LYS A 126 -26.85 21.31 -11.95
C LYS A 126 -26.32 21.22 -13.38
N SER A 127 -26.41 22.31 -14.10
CA SER A 127 -25.83 22.43 -15.43
C SER A 127 -24.33 22.64 -15.29
N PHE A 128 -23.53 21.70 -15.78
CA PHE A 128 -22.09 21.89 -15.96
C PHE A 128 -21.87 22.73 -17.22
N HIS A 129 -21.12 23.80 -17.09
CA HIS A 129 -20.94 24.80 -18.17
C HIS A 129 -19.50 24.85 -18.68
N THR A 130 -18.54 24.46 -17.89
CA THR A 130 -17.11 24.60 -18.17
C THR A 130 -16.34 23.34 -17.84
N GLY A 131 -15.20 23.14 -18.52
CA GLY A 131 -14.23 22.08 -18.19
C GLY A 131 -13.64 22.23 -16.80
N LYS A 132 -13.59 23.47 -16.24
CA LYS A 132 -13.12 23.75 -14.87
C LYS A 132 -13.97 23.03 -13.82
N GLN A 133 -15.28 23.02 -14.00
CA GLN A 133 -16.21 22.30 -13.11
C GLN A 133 -16.01 20.79 -13.21
N ILE A 134 -15.68 20.27 -14.40
CA ILE A 134 -15.44 18.86 -14.62
C ILE A 134 -14.14 18.41 -13.95
N ILE A 135 -13.03 19.14 -14.14
CA ILE A 135 -11.75 18.79 -13.51
C ILE A 135 -11.85 18.85 -11.98
N ALA A 136 -12.54 19.85 -11.43
CA ALA A 136 -12.77 19.93 -9.99
C ALA A 136 -13.54 18.71 -9.48
N THR A 137 -14.60 18.29 -10.18
CA THR A 137 -15.37 17.08 -9.83
C THR A 137 -14.57 15.80 -10.01
N LEU A 138 -13.73 15.68 -11.04
CA LEU A 138 -12.86 14.51 -11.24
C LEU A 138 -11.81 14.38 -10.13
N LEU A 139 -11.22 15.48 -9.70
CA LEU A 139 -10.25 15.48 -8.61
C LEU A 139 -10.92 15.17 -7.27
N GLU A 140 -12.12 15.71 -7.01
CA GLU A 140 -12.93 15.40 -5.84
C GLU A 140 -13.26 13.89 -5.78
N THR A 141 -13.86 13.34 -6.83
CA THR A 141 -14.18 11.89 -6.89
C THR A 141 -12.94 11.01 -6.87
N GLY A 142 -11.80 11.50 -7.35
CA GLY A 142 -10.50 10.82 -7.23
C GLY A 142 -10.03 10.73 -5.79
N VAL A 143 -10.23 11.79 -5.00
CA VAL A 143 -9.88 11.82 -3.57
C VAL A 143 -10.85 10.99 -2.74
N ASP A 144 -12.15 11.00 -3.06
CA ASP A 144 -13.13 10.12 -2.45
C ASP A 144 -12.78 8.64 -2.65
N ASN A 145 -12.36 8.28 -3.87
CA ASN A 145 -11.88 6.93 -4.14
C ASN A 145 -10.62 6.57 -3.33
N ASP A 146 -9.68 7.49 -3.17
CA ASP A 146 -8.49 7.28 -2.32
C ASP A 146 -8.89 7.11 -0.85
N ALA A 147 -9.93 7.80 -0.37
CA ALA A 147 -10.50 7.64 0.96
C ALA A 147 -11.09 6.23 1.16
N ASP A 148 -11.84 5.72 0.20
CA ASP A 148 -12.40 4.36 0.22
C ASP A 148 -11.29 3.29 0.26
N LEU A 149 -10.21 3.49 -0.52
CA LEU A 149 -9.03 2.62 -0.48
C LEU A 149 -8.37 2.64 0.89
N LEU A 150 -8.21 3.82 1.49
CA LEU A 150 -7.64 4.00 2.83
C LEU A 150 -8.49 3.30 3.90
N GLU A 151 -9.81 3.44 3.85
CA GLU A 151 -10.70 2.72 4.78
C GLU A 151 -10.57 1.21 4.66
N SER A 152 -10.46 0.70 3.43
CA SER A 152 -10.23 -0.71 3.18
C SER A 152 -8.92 -1.18 3.80
N LEU A 153 -7.83 -0.42 3.63
CA LEU A 153 -6.53 -0.69 4.27
C LEU A 153 -6.62 -0.64 5.79
N ALA A 154 -7.27 0.38 6.36
CA ALA A 154 -7.41 0.52 7.80
C ALA A 154 -8.16 -0.65 8.44
N ARG A 155 -9.19 -1.20 7.74
CA ARG A 155 -9.87 -2.42 8.16
C ARG A 155 -8.94 -3.64 8.16
N GLN A 156 -8.10 -3.81 7.12
CA GLN A 156 -7.11 -4.89 7.01
C GLN A 156 -6.05 -4.78 8.12
N VAL A 157 -5.49 -3.59 8.34
CA VAL A 157 -4.53 -3.31 9.43
C VAL A 157 -5.13 -3.63 10.80
N SER A 158 -6.40 -3.29 11.02
CA SER A 158 -7.11 -3.58 12.28
C SER A 158 -7.35 -5.09 12.46
N SER A 159 -7.65 -5.81 11.39
CA SER A 159 -7.80 -7.27 11.41
C SER A 159 -6.49 -7.96 11.77
N LEU A 160 -5.39 -7.55 11.12
CA LEU A 160 -4.05 -8.05 11.38
C LEU A 160 -3.63 -7.84 12.84
N GLY A 161 -3.91 -6.66 13.40
CA GLY A 161 -3.63 -6.38 14.82
C GLY A 161 -4.38 -7.30 15.78
N ARG A 162 -5.63 -7.68 15.47
CA ARG A 162 -6.37 -8.66 16.26
C ARG A 162 -5.77 -10.06 16.15
N GLU A 163 -5.36 -10.46 14.96
CA GLU A 163 -4.72 -11.75 14.72
C GLU A 163 -3.43 -11.91 15.53
N ILE A 164 -2.53 -10.91 15.48
CA ILE A 164 -1.29 -10.86 16.27
C ILE A 164 -1.58 -10.95 17.78
N ALA A 165 -2.64 -10.27 18.26
CA ALA A 165 -3.00 -10.26 19.67
C ALA A 165 -3.52 -11.62 20.18
N ILE A 166 -4.20 -12.39 19.32
CA ILE A 166 -4.80 -13.69 19.67
C ILE A 166 -3.79 -14.82 19.53
N ASP A 167 -3.08 -14.88 18.42
CA ASP A 167 -2.35 -16.09 18.01
C ASP A 167 -0.91 -16.11 18.50
N ARG A 168 -0.43 -15.22 19.26
CA ARG A 168 0.88 -15.13 19.98
C ARG A 168 2.04 -16.00 19.43
N LYS A 169 1.87 -16.66 18.28
CA LYS A 169 2.89 -17.44 17.59
C LYS A 169 3.32 -16.72 16.32
N PRO A 170 4.62 -16.60 16.08
CA PRO A 170 5.10 -16.03 14.83
C PRO A 170 4.79 -17.00 13.68
N ASP A 171 3.95 -16.54 12.74
CA ASP A 171 3.69 -17.21 11.46
C ASP A 171 4.37 -16.42 10.35
N GLU A 172 5.04 -17.09 9.41
CA GLU A 172 5.65 -16.45 8.25
C GLU A 172 4.65 -15.64 7.44
N ASN A 173 3.39 -16.07 7.37
CA ASN A 173 2.34 -15.34 6.65
C ASN A 173 2.08 -13.96 7.25
N LEU A 174 2.23 -13.77 8.56
CA LEU A 174 1.99 -12.49 9.22
C LEU A 174 2.99 -11.41 8.76
N ILE A 175 4.27 -11.75 8.63
CA ILE A 175 5.28 -10.79 8.16
C ILE A 175 5.05 -10.41 6.70
N PHE A 176 4.63 -11.35 5.85
CA PHE A 176 4.26 -11.04 4.46
C PHE A 176 3.04 -10.13 4.39
N GLN A 177 2.03 -10.33 5.23
CA GLN A 177 0.86 -9.45 5.31
C GLN A 177 1.24 -8.05 5.80
N ILE A 178 2.09 -7.92 6.82
CA ILE A 178 2.60 -6.64 7.31
C ILE A 178 3.29 -5.89 6.19
N ASN A 179 4.27 -6.51 5.52
CA ASN A 179 5.03 -5.89 4.44
C ASN A 179 4.13 -5.45 3.28
N ARG A 180 3.18 -6.30 2.88
CA ARG A 180 2.22 -5.96 1.83
C ARG A 180 1.37 -4.74 2.20
N LEU A 181 0.84 -4.69 3.43
CA LEU A 181 0.03 -3.56 3.88
C LEU A 181 0.86 -2.27 4.01
N GLN A 182 2.15 -2.39 4.37
CA GLN A 182 3.08 -1.25 4.37
C GLN A 182 3.28 -0.70 2.95
N GLU A 183 3.49 -1.57 1.95
CA GLU A 183 3.65 -1.18 0.56
C GLU A 183 2.39 -0.50 -0.01
N LEU A 184 1.20 -1.06 0.25
CA LEU A 184 -0.06 -0.45 -0.16
C LEU A 184 -0.28 0.91 0.50
N THR A 185 0.02 1.03 1.80
CA THR A 185 -0.10 2.29 2.55
C THR A 185 0.86 3.35 2.00
N MET A 186 2.10 2.96 1.68
CA MET A 186 3.08 3.86 1.08
C MET A 186 2.66 4.32 -0.32
N SER A 187 2.14 3.42 -1.15
CA SER A 187 1.64 3.74 -2.50
C SER A 187 0.48 4.73 -2.44
N LEU A 188 -0.46 4.53 -1.51
CA LEU A 188 -1.58 5.46 -1.32
C LEU A 188 -1.11 6.83 -0.81
N ARG A 189 -0.17 6.85 0.13
CA ARG A 189 0.44 8.09 0.62
C ARG A 189 1.13 8.87 -0.49
N GLN A 190 1.94 8.20 -1.31
CA GLN A 190 2.63 8.82 -2.43
C GLN A 190 1.65 9.41 -3.43
N ASN A 191 0.60 8.68 -3.77
CA ASN A 191 -0.48 9.14 -4.65
C ASN A 191 -1.19 10.38 -4.09
N SER A 192 -1.50 10.39 -2.79
CA SER A 192 -2.13 11.53 -2.12
C SER A 192 -1.23 12.78 -2.13
N VAL A 193 0.08 12.61 -1.88
CA VAL A 193 1.06 13.71 -1.94
C VAL A 193 1.17 14.27 -3.36
N ASP A 194 1.18 13.42 -4.39
CA ASP A 194 1.22 13.85 -5.79
C ASP A 194 -0.05 14.63 -6.17
N LYS A 195 -1.23 14.14 -5.79
CA LYS A 195 -2.50 14.88 -6.00
C LYS A 195 -2.50 16.23 -5.28
N GLN A 196 -1.99 16.28 -4.04
CA GLN A 196 -1.90 17.53 -3.28
C GLN A 196 -1.02 18.58 -3.99
N ARG A 197 0.09 18.15 -4.60
CA ARG A 197 0.96 19.05 -5.39
C ARG A 197 0.22 19.60 -6.60
N VAL A 198 -0.43 18.75 -7.38
CA VAL A 198 -1.21 19.15 -8.57
C VAL A 198 -2.32 20.11 -8.19
N LEU A 199 -3.13 19.77 -7.20
CA LEU A 199 -4.21 20.64 -6.70
C LEU A 199 -3.69 21.99 -6.18
N SER A 200 -2.56 21.96 -5.46
CA SER A 200 -1.94 23.20 -4.96
C SER A 200 -1.41 24.09 -6.10
N ALA A 201 -1.01 23.50 -7.22
CA ALA A 201 -0.62 24.23 -8.41
C ALA A 201 -1.84 24.83 -9.14
N ILE A 202 -2.90 24.03 -9.33
CA ILE A 202 -4.17 24.47 -9.92
C ILE A 202 -4.77 25.66 -9.14
N LEU A 203 -4.73 25.63 -7.81
CA LEU A 203 -5.24 26.73 -6.96
C LEU A 203 -4.43 28.03 -7.06
N LYS A 204 -3.24 28.00 -7.63
CA LYS A 204 -2.45 29.22 -7.89
C LYS A 204 -2.80 29.86 -9.23
N SER A 205 -3.45 29.11 -10.12
CA SER A 205 -3.92 29.62 -11.39
C SER A 205 -5.02 30.66 -11.19
N ARG A 206 -5.03 31.69 -12.03
CA ARG A 206 -6.09 32.69 -12.06
C ARG A 206 -7.36 32.17 -12.73
N GLU A 207 -7.29 31.06 -13.41
CA GLU A 207 -8.41 30.43 -14.11
C GLU A 207 -9.45 29.82 -13.16
N PHE A 208 -9.08 29.51 -11.92
CA PHE A 208 -9.97 28.93 -10.92
C PHE A 208 -10.34 29.99 -9.88
N GLU A 209 -11.59 30.48 -9.96
CA GLU A 209 -12.16 31.48 -9.06
C GLU A 209 -13.53 31.02 -8.54
N GLY A 210 -14.04 31.71 -7.51
CA GLY A 210 -15.40 31.51 -7.00
C GLY A 210 -15.64 30.11 -6.39
N GLU A 211 -16.73 29.46 -6.83
CA GLU A 211 -17.19 28.18 -6.28
C GLU A 211 -16.21 27.05 -6.55
N ASP A 212 -15.58 27.01 -7.73
CA ASP A 212 -14.63 25.95 -8.09
C ASP A 212 -13.34 26.05 -7.28
N TYR A 213 -12.86 27.27 -7.00
CA TYR A 213 -11.72 27.49 -6.10
C TYR A 213 -12.00 26.99 -4.69
N GLU A 214 -13.15 27.32 -4.10
CA GLU A 214 -13.52 26.89 -2.75
C GLU A 214 -13.69 25.36 -2.68
N ARG A 215 -14.24 24.73 -3.71
CA ARG A 215 -14.33 23.27 -3.80
C ARG A 215 -12.95 22.62 -3.79
N LEU A 216 -12.04 23.07 -4.63
CA LEU A 216 -10.67 22.53 -4.70
C LEU A 216 -9.90 22.75 -3.38
N ARG A 217 -10.17 23.86 -2.69
CA ARG A 217 -9.59 24.15 -1.37
C ARG A 217 -10.05 23.14 -0.31
N ILE A 218 -11.30 22.70 -0.37
CA ILE A 218 -11.82 21.64 0.50
C ILE A 218 -11.11 20.32 0.18
N VAL A 219 -11.02 19.97 -1.10
CA VAL A 219 -10.35 18.72 -1.55
C VAL A 219 -8.89 18.66 -1.08
N ILE A 220 -8.14 19.77 -1.09
CA ILE A 220 -6.76 19.80 -0.53
C ILE A 220 -6.75 19.49 0.97
N LYS A 221 -7.74 19.99 1.72
CA LYS A 221 -7.85 19.69 3.14
C LYS A 221 -8.14 18.21 3.39
N ASP A 222 -9.00 17.63 2.55
CA ASP A 222 -9.32 16.20 2.63
C ASP A 222 -8.09 15.35 2.31
N ILE A 223 -7.31 15.68 1.28
CA ILE A 223 -6.04 15.01 0.98
C ILE A 223 -5.06 15.12 2.15
N SER A 224 -4.96 16.27 2.80
CA SER A 224 -4.08 16.42 3.96
C SER A 224 -4.48 15.44 5.08
N SER A 225 -5.78 15.30 5.32
CA SER A 225 -6.31 14.32 6.27
C SER A 225 -5.99 12.87 5.85
N LEU A 226 -6.10 12.55 4.55
CA LEU A 226 -5.73 11.22 4.05
C LEU A 226 -4.24 10.91 4.28
N ILE A 227 -3.36 11.90 4.04
CA ILE A 227 -1.92 11.76 4.30
C ILE A 227 -1.66 11.47 5.78
N ASP A 228 -2.32 12.16 6.69
CA ASP A 228 -2.18 11.93 8.13
C ASP A 228 -2.67 10.53 8.53
N HIS A 229 -3.78 10.09 7.99
CA HIS A 229 -4.30 8.74 8.22
C HIS A 229 -3.41 7.64 7.64
N THR A 230 -2.78 7.86 6.48
CA THR A 230 -1.79 6.91 5.93
C THR A 230 -0.55 6.83 6.80
N ASN A 231 -0.06 7.95 7.35
CA ASN A 231 1.05 7.96 8.30
C ASN A 231 0.70 7.14 9.56
N PHE A 232 -0.49 7.36 10.14
CA PHE A 232 -0.96 6.60 11.30
C PHE A 232 -1.04 5.09 11.03
N ASN A 233 -1.57 4.68 9.87
CA ASN A 233 -1.60 3.26 9.50
C ASN A 233 -0.19 2.68 9.34
N PHE A 234 0.74 3.44 8.78
CA PHE A 234 2.12 3.02 8.61
C PHE A 234 2.81 2.81 9.97
N GLU A 235 2.67 3.75 10.91
CA GLU A 235 3.19 3.64 12.28
C GLU A 235 2.62 2.41 13.02
N ARG A 236 1.32 2.12 12.83
CA ARG A 236 0.72 0.90 13.39
C ARG A 236 1.33 -0.37 12.80
N LEU A 237 1.62 -0.39 11.51
CA LEU A 237 2.26 -1.54 10.86
C LEU A 237 3.71 -1.71 11.34
N GLU A 238 4.46 -0.64 11.55
CA GLU A 238 5.78 -0.71 12.19
C GLU A 238 5.69 -1.28 13.62
N TYR A 239 4.71 -0.84 14.40
CA TYR A 239 4.46 -1.41 15.73
C TYR A 239 4.16 -2.91 15.65
N PHE A 240 3.37 -3.37 14.69
CA PHE A 240 3.08 -4.79 14.49
C PHE A 240 4.32 -5.57 14.06
N GLN A 241 5.15 -5.02 13.19
CA GLN A 241 6.42 -5.61 12.78
C GLN A 241 7.36 -5.79 13.97
N ASN A 242 7.50 -4.78 14.82
CA ASN A 242 8.32 -4.86 16.04
C ASN A 242 7.76 -5.87 17.04
N THR A 243 6.44 -5.95 17.17
CA THR A 243 5.77 -6.95 18.02
C THR A 243 6.03 -8.37 17.48
N PHE A 244 5.92 -8.59 16.18
CA PHE A 244 6.23 -9.85 15.53
C PHE A 244 7.68 -10.29 15.79
N MET A 245 8.65 -9.40 15.60
CA MET A 245 10.06 -9.66 15.89
C MET A 245 10.28 -10.02 17.36
N SER A 246 9.55 -9.40 18.28
CA SER A 246 9.58 -9.71 19.70
C SER A 246 9.05 -11.11 19.99
N LEU A 247 7.98 -11.55 19.33
CA LEU A 247 7.44 -12.90 19.44
C LEU A 247 8.43 -13.95 18.91
N VAL A 248 9.08 -13.70 17.77
CA VAL A 248 10.15 -14.56 17.22
C VAL A 248 11.28 -14.71 18.23
N ASN A 249 11.74 -13.62 18.84
CA ASN A 249 12.79 -13.65 19.86
C ASN A 249 12.39 -14.44 21.10
N ILE A 250 11.14 -14.34 21.55
CA ILE A 250 10.61 -15.11 22.68
C ILE A 250 10.63 -16.60 22.36
N GLU A 251 10.15 -17.00 21.19
CA GLU A 251 10.13 -18.39 20.74
C GLU A 251 11.55 -18.96 20.60
N GLN A 252 12.45 -18.21 19.96
CA GLN A 252 13.86 -18.60 19.85
C GLN A 252 14.51 -18.78 21.22
N ASN A 253 14.30 -17.87 22.16
CA ASN A 253 14.81 -17.99 23.52
C ASN A 253 14.24 -19.22 24.26
N GLN A 254 12.97 -19.55 24.00
CA GLN A 254 12.34 -20.73 24.57
C GLN A 254 12.96 -22.02 24.03
N ILE A 255 13.22 -22.09 22.73
CA ILE A 255 13.92 -23.21 22.10
C ILE A 255 15.35 -23.38 22.68
N ILE A 256 16.11 -22.27 22.73
CA ILE A 256 17.48 -22.29 23.31
C ILE A 256 17.45 -22.73 24.75
N LYS A 257 16.48 -22.27 25.54
CA LYS A 257 16.31 -22.70 26.95
C LYS A 257 16.12 -24.23 27.06
N ILE A 258 15.23 -24.78 26.23
CA ILE A 258 14.99 -26.27 26.22
C ILE A 258 16.26 -27.02 25.89
N PHE A 259 16.98 -26.65 24.83
CA PHE A 259 18.24 -27.31 24.46
C PHE A 259 19.33 -27.16 25.52
N THR A 260 19.45 -26.00 26.13
CA THR A 260 20.44 -25.74 27.19
C THR A 260 20.15 -26.58 28.40
N VAL A 261 18.90 -26.61 28.86
CA VAL A 261 18.51 -27.44 30.02
C VAL A 261 18.75 -28.90 29.73
N ALA A 262 18.36 -29.43 28.56
CA ALA A 262 18.61 -30.82 28.17
C ALA A 262 20.10 -31.11 28.16
N SER A 263 20.94 -30.30 27.55
CA SER A 263 22.40 -30.48 27.48
C SER A 263 23.03 -30.53 28.86
N VAL A 264 22.66 -29.60 29.76
CA VAL A 264 23.23 -29.54 31.11
C VAL A 264 22.78 -30.73 31.98
N ILE A 265 21.58 -31.27 31.79
CA ILE A 265 21.11 -32.47 32.49
C ILE A 265 21.90 -33.72 32.05
N PHE A 266 22.19 -33.85 30.75
CA PHE A 266 22.89 -35.04 30.22
C PHE A 266 24.40 -34.96 30.31
N MET A 267 25.02 -33.80 30.48
CA MET A 267 26.47 -33.63 30.54
C MET A 267 27.14 -34.39 31.71
N PRO A 268 26.68 -34.30 32.98
CA PRO A 268 27.32 -35.07 34.08
C PRO A 268 27.19 -36.59 33.91
N PRO A 269 26.02 -37.17 33.59
CA PRO A 269 25.92 -38.59 33.29
C PRO A 269 26.85 -39.06 32.16
N THR A 270 26.95 -38.26 31.08
CA THR A 270 27.84 -38.57 29.95
C THR A 270 29.31 -38.57 30.37
N LEU A 271 29.71 -37.61 31.21
CA LEU A 271 31.06 -37.57 31.76
C LEU A 271 31.35 -38.82 32.61
N ILE A 272 30.41 -39.22 33.47
CA ILE A 272 30.52 -40.45 34.29
C ILE A 272 30.64 -41.68 33.39
N ALA A 273 29.75 -41.79 32.38
CA ALA A 273 29.79 -42.89 31.42
C ALA A 273 31.12 -42.95 30.66
N SER A 274 31.65 -41.79 30.25
CA SER A 274 32.95 -41.67 29.59
C SER A 274 34.10 -42.14 30.47
N ILE A 275 34.13 -41.74 31.73
CA ILE A 275 35.17 -42.14 32.70
C ILE A 275 35.14 -43.66 32.93
N TYR A 276 33.96 -44.22 33.19
CA TYR A 276 33.79 -45.66 33.39
C TYR A 276 33.93 -46.50 32.13
N GLY A 277 33.81 -45.90 30.94
CA GLY A 277 34.07 -46.51 29.63
C GLY A 277 35.54 -46.52 29.21
N MET A 278 36.43 -45.88 29.96
CA MET A 278 37.87 -45.85 29.65
C MET A 278 38.54 -47.19 30.08
N ASN A 279 39.33 -47.78 29.18
CA ASN A 279 40.03 -49.02 29.39
C ASN A 279 41.41 -48.81 30.08
N PHE A 280 41.41 -48.41 31.34
CA PHE A 280 42.65 -48.35 32.14
C PHE A 280 42.87 -49.69 32.85
N ARG A 281 43.96 -50.41 32.57
CA ARG A 281 44.36 -51.62 33.26
C ARG A 281 45.13 -51.30 34.54
N GLY A 282 44.57 -51.65 35.70
CA GLY A 282 45.35 -51.77 36.95
C GLY A 282 45.55 -50.49 37.78
N SER A 283 44.89 -49.41 37.51
CA SER A 283 45.13 -48.15 38.25
C SER A 283 43.94 -47.55 39.01
N THR A 284 42.76 -48.15 38.93
CA THR A 284 41.57 -47.64 39.62
C THR A 284 40.84 -48.72 40.38
N PRO A 285 40.76 -48.67 41.75
CA PRO A 285 40.17 -49.73 42.61
C PRO A 285 38.69 -50.01 42.35
N HIS A 286 37.99 -49.09 41.58
CA HIS A 286 36.55 -49.20 41.37
C HIS A 286 36.17 -49.95 40.07
N PHE A 287 37.10 -50.28 39.18
CA PHE A 287 36.79 -50.99 37.92
C PHE A 287 36.72 -52.53 38.08
N ASP A 288 37.35 -53.08 39.11
CA ASP A 288 37.34 -54.54 39.41
C ASP A 288 36.28 -54.89 40.47
N TRP A 289 35.34 -54.01 40.79
CA TRP A 289 34.31 -54.24 41.80
C TRP A 289 33.02 -54.77 41.14
N ASP A 290 32.48 -55.89 41.67
CA ASP A 290 31.32 -56.60 41.14
C ASP A 290 30.05 -55.69 40.98
N TYR A 291 29.96 -54.71 41.82
CA TYR A 291 28.85 -53.71 41.79
C TYR A 291 29.20 -52.38 41.05
N GLY A 292 30.37 -52.30 40.42
CA GLY A 292 30.84 -51.06 39.76
C GLY A 292 29.90 -50.55 38.71
N PHE A 293 29.27 -51.40 37.91
CA PHE A 293 28.26 -51.04 36.92
C PHE A 293 27.01 -50.44 37.57
N ALA A 294 26.44 -51.05 38.58
CA ALA A 294 25.26 -50.55 39.27
C ALA A 294 25.54 -49.22 39.98
N PHE A 295 26.75 -49.05 40.55
CA PHE A 295 27.21 -47.83 41.18
C PHE A 295 27.33 -46.71 40.18
N SER A 296 27.91 -46.93 38.99
CA SER A 296 28.04 -45.90 37.95
C SER A 296 26.67 -45.42 37.44
N ILE A 297 25.71 -46.32 37.23
CA ILE A 297 24.32 -45.97 36.87
C ILE A 297 23.67 -45.16 37.99
N GLY A 298 23.81 -45.57 39.25
CA GLY A 298 23.29 -44.85 40.40
C GLY A 298 23.85 -43.40 40.47
N LEU A 299 25.14 -43.23 40.20
CA LEU A 299 25.80 -41.93 40.17
C LEU A 299 25.31 -41.07 39.01
N MET A 300 25.08 -41.66 37.82
CA MET A 300 24.48 -40.96 36.67
C MET A 300 23.07 -40.44 36.98
N VAL A 301 22.22 -41.30 37.54
CA VAL A 301 20.85 -40.94 37.93
C VAL A 301 20.86 -39.87 39.02
N LEU A 302 21.69 -40.00 40.02
CA LEU A 302 21.82 -39.00 41.09
C LEU A 302 22.27 -37.64 40.56
N SER A 303 23.25 -37.64 39.65
CA SER A 303 23.73 -36.40 39.02
C SER A 303 22.63 -35.73 38.20
N SER A 304 21.86 -36.48 37.41
CA SER A 304 20.71 -35.96 36.65
C SER A 304 19.63 -35.36 37.56
N ILE A 305 19.27 -36.06 38.63
CA ILE A 305 18.27 -35.61 39.61
C ILE A 305 18.75 -34.33 40.30
N THR A 306 20.00 -34.28 40.71
CA THR A 306 20.58 -33.08 41.35
C THR A 306 20.55 -31.88 40.44
N THR A 307 20.89 -32.04 39.17
CA THR A 307 20.84 -31.03 38.15
C THR A 307 19.40 -30.54 37.91
N LEU A 308 18.43 -31.44 37.77
CA LEU A 308 17.01 -31.12 37.63
C LEU A 308 16.47 -30.34 38.82
N LEU A 309 16.79 -30.78 40.06
CA LEU A 309 16.38 -30.05 41.26
C LEU A 309 16.98 -28.65 41.36
N PHE A 310 18.24 -28.49 40.93
CA PHE A 310 18.88 -27.19 40.86
C PHE A 310 18.16 -26.24 39.90
N PHE A 311 17.86 -26.70 38.67
CA PHE A 311 17.12 -25.87 37.69
C PHE A 311 15.69 -25.55 38.13
N LYS A 312 14.98 -26.56 38.72
CA LYS A 312 13.62 -26.32 39.26
C LYS A 312 13.64 -25.29 40.39
N ARG A 313 14.64 -25.34 41.30
CA ARG A 313 14.76 -24.39 42.40
C ARG A 313 15.07 -22.95 41.93
N ARG A 314 15.68 -22.80 40.75
CA ARG A 314 16.00 -21.52 40.12
C ARG A 314 14.91 -20.99 39.19
N ASN A 315 13.77 -21.69 39.08
CA ASN A 315 12.67 -21.34 38.14
C ASN A 315 13.13 -21.27 36.66
N TRP A 316 14.09 -22.10 36.30
CA TRP A 316 14.58 -22.22 34.93
C TRP A 316 13.84 -23.30 34.13
N LEU A 317 13.10 -24.14 34.79
CA LEU A 317 12.19 -25.14 34.22
C LEU A 317 10.75 -24.67 34.32
#